data_81b63ade247c6a28497f3011961c4fa5
#
_entry.id   81b63ade247c6a28497f3011961c4fa5
#
_cell.length_a   1.000
_cell.length_b   1.000
_cell.length_c   1.000
_cell.angle_alpha   90.00
_cell.angle_beta   90.00
_cell.angle_gamma   90.00
#
_symmetry.space_group_name_H-M   'P 1'
#
loop_
_entity.id
_entity.type
_entity.pdbx_description
1 polymer ?
#
loop_
_entity_poly.entity_id
_entity_poly.type
_entity_poly.pdbx_seq_one_letter_code
_entity_poly.pdbx_strand_id
1 'polypeptide(L)'
;SPQSNGVAERKNRTLTDLVNAMLDTSGLSKAWWGEAILTACHVLNRVPTKNKEITPFEEWEKKRLKLSYLRTWGCLAKVNVPIPKKRKLGPKTVDCVFLGYAFHSIGYRFLVVKSEVPDMHVGTIMESNDATFFEDIFPMKDMATSSNQEMPSSSNQEPVTITEPAISMEHFESPVEENNEVPTRSKRQRTAKSFGDDFLVYLIDDTPSSISEAYASEDADYWKEAVRSEMDSILANETWEITDRPYGCKPIGCKWVFKKKLRPDGTIEKYKARLVAKGYTQKEGEDFFDTYSPVARLTTIRVLLSLAASHGLLVHQMDVKTAFLNGELDEEIYMEQPDGFVLDGQEGKVCKLLKSLYGLKQAPKQWHEKFERTLTAAGFVVNEADKCVYYRHGGGEGVILCLYVDDILIFGTNLNVIKEVKDFLSRCFEMKDLGVADVILNIKLLRDDDGGITLLQSHYVEKILSRFGYSDCKPSPTPYDASVLLRKNRRIARDQLKYSQIIGSLMYLASATRPDISFAVSKLSRFVSKPGDVHWKALERVLRYLKGTA
;
A
#
# COMPACT_ATOMS: atom_id res chain seq x y z
N SER A 1 10.04 -2.31 -34.87
CA SER A 1 10.05 -3.38 -35.90
C SER A 1 10.31 -4.73 -35.22
N PRO A 2 9.82 -5.86 -35.77
CA PRO A 2 10.08 -7.20 -35.21
C PRO A 2 11.58 -7.50 -35.03
N GLN A 3 12.44 -6.90 -35.82
CA GLN A 3 13.90 -7.09 -35.74
C GLN A 3 14.56 -6.47 -34.52
N SER A 4 13.96 -5.45 -33.90
CA SER A 4 14.48 -4.86 -32.64
C SER A 4 14.08 -5.65 -31.38
N ASN A 5 13.15 -6.59 -31.51
CA ASN A 5 12.64 -7.41 -30.40
C ASN A 5 13.50 -8.67 -30.11
N GLY A 6 14.35 -9.09 -31.04
CA GLY A 6 15.12 -10.33 -30.92
C GLY A 6 16.10 -10.40 -29.73
N VAL A 7 16.51 -9.25 -29.17
CA VAL A 7 17.33 -9.20 -27.94
C VAL A 7 16.45 -9.47 -26.71
N ALA A 8 15.26 -8.85 -26.66
CA ALA A 8 14.31 -9.06 -25.58
C ALA A 8 13.79 -10.50 -25.54
N GLU A 9 13.46 -11.06 -26.70
CA GLU A 9 13.00 -12.45 -26.85
C GLU A 9 14.04 -13.46 -26.40
N ARG A 10 15.31 -13.27 -26.78
CA ARG A 10 16.41 -14.12 -26.30
C ARG A 10 16.60 -14.02 -24.79
N LYS A 11 16.50 -12.81 -24.20
CA LYS A 11 16.59 -12.64 -22.76
C LYS A 11 15.41 -13.29 -22.04
N ASN A 12 14.19 -13.15 -22.56
CA ASN A 12 13.00 -13.79 -22.00
C ASN A 12 13.12 -15.31 -22.05
N ARG A 13 13.61 -15.88 -23.17
CA ARG A 13 13.87 -17.33 -23.28
C ARG A 13 14.87 -17.79 -22.22
N THR A 14 16.01 -17.11 -22.09
CA THR A 14 17.03 -17.44 -21.07
C THR A 14 16.46 -17.38 -19.66
N LEU A 15 15.62 -16.38 -19.36
CA LEU A 15 14.95 -16.27 -18.05
C LEU A 15 13.97 -17.42 -17.84
N THR A 16 13.16 -17.74 -18.84
CA THR A 16 12.20 -18.85 -18.77
C THR A 16 12.91 -20.20 -18.57
N ASP A 17 14.00 -20.45 -19.31
CA ASP A 17 14.77 -21.67 -19.16
C ASP A 17 15.39 -21.79 -17.76
N LEU A 18 15.91 -20.68 -17.21
CA LEU A 18 16.47 -20.66 -15.86
C LEU A 18 15.39 -20.87 -14.79
N VAL A 19 14.23 -20.24 -14.93
CA VAL A 19 13.09 -20.41 -14.02
C VAL A 19 12.60 -21.85 -14.01
N ASN A 20 12.46 -22.48 -15.19
CA ASN A 20 12.06 -23.88 -15.29
C ASN A 20 13.09 -24.80 -14.61
N ALA A 21 14.38 -24.59 -14.86
CA ALA A 21 15.44 -25.36 -14.22
C ALA A 21 15.42 -25.21 -12.68
N MET A 22 15.17 -24.00 -12.17
CA MET A 22 15.04 -23.73 -10.73
C MET A 22 13.84 -24.46 -10.12
N LEU A 23 12.67 -24.39 -10.75
CA LEU A 23 11.45 -25.06 -10.29
C LEU A 23 11.62 -26.58 -10.32
N ASP A 24 12.15 -27.16 -11.40
CA ASP A 24 12.35 -28.59 -11.54
C ASP A 24 13.38 -29.12 -10.53
N THR A 25 14.47 -28.40 -10.30
CA THR A 25 15.52 -28.81 -9.35
C THR A 25 15.02 -28.79 -7.92
N SER A 26 14.24 -27.75 -7.54
CA SER A 26 13.77 -27.55 -6.18
C SER A 26 12.55 -28.40 -5.79
N GLY A 27 11.78 -28.89 -6.79
CA GLY A 27 10.48 -29.55 -6.56
C GLY A 27 9.35 -28.61 -6.12
N LEU A 28 9.59 -27.29 -6.13
CA LEU A 28 8.55 -26.29 -5.85
C LEU A 28 7.52 -26.23 -6.99
N SER A 29 6.24 -26.05 -6.63
CA SER A 29 5.17 -25.93 -7.62
C SER A 29 5.34 -24.71 -8.53
N LYS A 30 4.76 -24.78 -9.74
CA LYS A 30 4.79 -23.67 -10.72
C LYS A 30 4.22 -22.35 -10.18
N ALA A 31 3.42 -22.37 -9.11
CA ALA A 31 2.93 -21.17 -8.45
C ALA A 31 4.04 -20.24 -7.93
N TRP A 32 5.23 -20.78 -7.68
CA TRP A 32 6.41 -20.02 -7.21
C TRP A 32 7.26 -19.39 -8.32
N TRP A 33 6.76 -19.39 -9.57
CA TRP A 33 7.47 -18.81 -10.72
C TRP A 33 7.87 -17.34 -10.51
N GLY A 34 7.06 -16.57 -9.76
CA GLY A 34 7.33 -15.16 -9.46
C GLY A 34 8.60 -14.97 -8.62
N GLU A 35 8.81 -15.78 -7.58
CA GLU A 35 10.03 -15.75 -6.77
C GLU A 35 11.24 -16.30 -7.56
N ALA A 36 11.00 -17.32 -8.37
CA ALA A 36 12.04 -17.90 -9.24
C ALA A 36 12.56 -16.88 -10.27
N ILE A 37 11.68 -16.13 -10.96
CA ILE A 37 12.10 -15.14 -11.97
C ILE A 37 12.86 -13.96 -11.34
N LEU A 38 12.47 -13.53 -10.14
CA LEU A 38 13.16 -12.47 -9.41
C LEU A 38 14.60 -12.90 -9.07
N THR A 39 14.74 -14.13 -8.59
CA THR A 39 16.06 -14.70 -8.30
C THR A 39 16.86 -14.95 -9.58
N ALA A 40 16.24 -15.43 -10.66
CA ALA A 40 16.88 -15.60 -11.96
C ALA A 40 17.42 -14.26 -12.50
N CYS A 41 16.66 -13.19 -12.42
CA CYS A 41 17.12 -11.84 -12.78
C CYS A 41 18.29 -11.37 -11.91
N HIS A 42 18.23 -11.63 -10.60
CA HIS A 42 19.31 -11.30 -9.66
C HIS A 42 20.60 -12.00 -10.03
N VAL A 43 20.54 -13.30 -10.33
CA VAL A 43 21.71 -14.13 -10.70
C VAL A 43 22.24 -13.73 -12.07
N LEU A 44 21.39 -13.62 -13.11
CA LEU A 44 21.82 -13.27 -14.47
C LEU A 44 22.54 -11.93 -14.57
N ASN A 45 22.19 -10.96 -13.74
CA ASN A 45 22.89 -9.68 -13.69
C ASN A 45 24.27 -9.79 -13.01
N ARG A 46 24.56 -10.88 -12.33
CA ARG A 46 25.79 -11.14 -11.55
C ARG A 46 26.69 -12.25 -12.12
N VAL A 47 26.28 -12.78 -13.27
CA VAL A 47 27.09 -13.75 -14.02
C VAL A 47 27.69 -13.05 -15.24
N PRO A 48 29.02 -13.27 -15.55
CA PRO A 48 29.64 -12.72 -16.75
C PRO A 48 28.95 -13.21 -18.03
N THR A 49 28.77 -12.33 -19.00
CA THR A 49 28.26 -12.73 -20.32
C THR A 49 29.39 -13.30 -21.16
N LYS A 50 29.05 -14.19 -22.13
CA LYS A 50 29.99 -15.04 -22.92
C LYS A 50 31.22 -14.32 -23.50
N ASN A 51 31.23 -13.01 -23.63
CA ASN A 51 32.30 -12.21 -24.21
C ASN A 51 32.78 -11.05 -23.30
N LYS A 52 32.44 -11.06 -22.01
CA LYS A 52 32.84 -10.02 -21.07
C LYS A 52 33.30 -10.67 -19.76
N GLU A 53 34.46 -10.24 -19.25
CA GLU A 53 34.96 -10.68 -17.93
C GLU A 53 34.22 -9.96 -16.78
N ILE A 54 33.59 -8.84 -17.07
CA ILE A 54 32.87 -7.99 -16.10
C ILE A 54 31.39 -8.31 -16.17
N THR A 55 30.76 -8.50 -15.01
CA THR A 55 29.32 -8.76 -14.92
C THR A 55 28.48 -7.51 -15.23
N PRO A 56 27.23 -7.64 -15.71
CA PRO A 56 26.33 -6.50 -15.90
C PRO A 56 26.16 -5.64 -14.64
N PHE A 57 26.16 -6.27 -13.47
CA PHE A 57 26.06 -5.58 -12.18
C PHE A 57 27.32 -4.73 -11.89
N GLU A 58 28.52 -5.28 -12.12
CA GLU A 58 29.76 -4.54 -11.93
C GLU A 58 29.91 -3.40 -12.93
N GLU A 59 29.47 -3.62 -14.18
CA GLU A 59 29.44 -2.58 -15.22
C GLU A 59 28.51 -1.43 -14.83
N TRP A 60 27.39 -1.73 -14.16
CA TRP A 60 26.39 -0.75 -13.73
C TRP A 60 26.77 -0.02 -12.43
N GLU A 61 27.14 -0.78 -11.38
CA GLU A 61 27.40 -0.25 -10.04
C GLU A 61 28.84 0.26 -9.86
N LYS A 62 29.74 -0.10 -10.78
CA LYS A 62 31.19 0.19 -10.71
C LYS A 62 31.87 -0.34 -9.44
N LYS A 63 31.37 -1.47 -8.91
CA LYS A 63 31.91 -2.13 -7.71
C LYS A 63 32.17 -3.60 -8.01
N ARG A 64 33.32 -4.13 -7.54
CA ARG A 64 33.57 -5.57 -7.60
C ARG A 64 32.56 -6.36 -6.79
N LEU A 65 32.08 -7.43 -7.37
CA LEU A 65 31.07 -8.30 -6.78
C LEU A 65 31.72 -9.42 -5.96
N LYS A 66 31.19 -9.64 -4.74
CA LYS A 66 31.51 -10.85 -3.97
C LYS A 66 30.40 -11.85 -4.22
N LEU A 67 30.69 -13.00 -4.83
CA LEU A 67 29.69 -14.03 -5.17
C LEU A 67 29.39 -14.96 -3.99
N SER A 68 30.14 -14.91 -2.91
CA SER A 68 30.03 -15.80 -1.75
C SER A 68 28.67 -15.83 -1.03
N TYR A 69 27.81 -14.85 -1.31
CA TYR A 69 26.46 -14.80 -0.74
C TYR A 69 25.39 -15.47 -1.62
N LEU A 70 25.73 -15.85 -2.86
CA LEU A 70 24.78 -16.56 -3.72
C LEU A 70 24.53 -17.95 -3.15
N ARG A 71 23.27 -18.40 -3.23
CA ARG A 71 22.80 -19.68 -2.71
C ARG A 71 21.95 -20.41 -3.74
N THR A 72 21.89 -21.70 -3.64
CA THR A 72 21.11 -22.58 -4.52
C THR A 72 19.62 -22.41 -4.21
N TRP A 73 18.83 -21.98 -5.19
CA TRP A 73 17.41 -21.72 -5.04
C TRP A 73 16.64 -23.00 -4.72
N GLY A 74 15.71 -22.91 -3.76
CA GLY A 74 14.90 -24.05 -3.34
C GLY A 74 15.58 -24.99 -2.33
N CYS A 75 16.84 -24.74 -1.95
CA CYS A 75 17.54 -25.56 -0.96
C CYS A 75 16.98 -25.36 0.46
N LEU A 76 17.21 -26.35 1.33
CA LEU A 76 16.90 -26.26 2.76
C LEU A 76 17.76 -25.17 3.43
N ALA A 77 17.12 -24.37 4.26
CA ALA A 77 17.80 -23.42 5.14
C ALA A 77 17.22 -23.49 6.55
N LYS A 78 18.10 -23.51 7.55
CA LYS A 78 17.72 -23.34 8.97
C LYS A 78 17.87 -21.88 9.34
N VAL A 79 16.74 -21.20 9.53
CA VAL A 79 16.69 -19.77 9.83
C VAL A 79 16.54 -19.58 11.32
N ASN A 80 17.38 -18.73 11.91
CA ASN A 80 17.27 -18.41 13.33
C ASN A 80 15.96 -17.68 13.64
N VAL A 81 15.29 -18.12 14.71
CA VAL A 81 14.06 -17.45 15.21
C VAL A 81 14.41 -16.02 15.62
N PRO A 82 13.64 -15.02 15.17
CA PRO A 82 13.87 -13.61 15.57
C PRO A 82 13.85 -13.42 17.09
N ILE A 83 14.70 -12.52 17.59
CA ILE A 83 14.89 -12.30 19.03
C ILE A 83 13.57 -12.11 19.82
N PRO A 84 12.55 -11.36 19.30
CA PRO A 84 11.27 -11.17 20.00
C PRO A 84 10.48 -12.48 20.19
N LYS A 85 10.70 -13.48 19.32
CA LYS A 85 10.00 -14.78 19.33
C LYS A 85 10.83 -15.91 19.96
N LYS A 86 12.06 -15.63 20.34
CA LYS A 86 13.02 -16.62 20.87
C LYS A 86 12.74 -16.91 22.36
N ARG A 87 12.33 -18.14 22.66
CA ARG A 87 12.14 -18.59 24.05
C ARG A 87 13.44 -19.14 24.65
N LYS A 88 13.59 -19.09 25.98
CA LYS A 88 14.77 -19.66 26.67
C LYS A 88 14.88 -21.17 26.45
N LEU A 89 13.75 -21.88 26.41
CA LEU A 89 13.63 -23.32 26.10
C LEU A 89 12.75 -23.46 24.87
N GLY A 90 13.21 -24.21 23.86
CA GLY A 90 12.51 -24.49 22.60
C GLY A 90 13.41 -24.37 21.37
N PRO A 91 12.87 -24.64 20.17
CA PRO A 91 13.64 -24.59 18.93
C PRO A 91 14.19 -23.18 18.68
N LYS A 92 15.47 -23.12 18.34
CA LYS A 92 16.16 -21.86 18.03
C LYS A 92 16.15 -21.52 16.55
N THR A 93 15.81 -22.49 15.71
CA THR A 93 15.78 -22.39 14.24
C THR A 93 14.48 -22.96 13.69
N VAL A 94 14.11 -22.51 12.51
CA VAL A 94 12.96 -22.98 11.74
C VAL A 94 13.45 -23.51 10.41
N ASP A 95 12.89 -24.64 9.94
CA ASP A 95 13.25 -25.21 8.66
C ASP A 95 12.50 -24.50 7.54
N CYS A 96 13.25 -23.95 6.61
CA CYS A 96 12.77 -23.12 5.52
C CYS A 96 13.34 -23.55 4.19
N VAL A 97 12.70 -23.15 3.11
CA VAL A 97 13.20 -23.26 1.74
C VAL A 97 13.65 -21.87 1.29
N PHE A 98 14.83 -21.79 0.68
CA PHE A 98 15.36 -20.54 0.16
C PHE A 98 14.64 -20.11 -1.12
N LEU A 99 14.01 -18.93 -1.11
CA LEU A 99 13.25 -18.37 -2.23
C LEU A 99 13.98 -17.25 -2.99
N GLY A 100 15.00 -16.63 -2.39
CA GLY A 100 15.71 -15.54 -3.06
C GLY A 100 16.26 -14.47 -2.13
N TYR A 101 16.43 -13.28 -2.68
CA TYR A 101 17.11 -12.16 -2.03
C TYR A 101 16.10 -11.07 -1.69
N ALA A 102 16.22 -10.48 -0.50
CA ALA A 102 15.35 -9.41 -0.04
C ALA A 102 15.52 -8.12 -0.88
N PHE A 103 14.41 -7.42 -1.16
CA PHE A 103 14.41 -6.23 -2.02
C PHE A 103 14.93 -4.97 -1.34
N HIS A 104 14.66 -4.82 -0.04
CA HIS A 104 14.89 -3.59 0.71
C HIS A 104 15.91 -3.74 1.82
N SER A 105 16.46 -4.95 2.00
CA SER A 105 17.43 -5.26 3.05
C SER A 105 18.56 -6.14 2.52
N ILE A 106 19.68 -6.21 3.25
CA ILE A 106 20.73 -7.18 2.99
C ILE A 106 20.31 -8.47 3.69
N GLY A 107 19.56 -9.33 3.00
CA GLY A 107 19.04 -10.57 3.54
C GLY A 107 18.48 -11.48 2.47
N TYR A 108 17.99 -12.63 2.91
CA TYR A 108 17.42 -13.69 2.10
C TYR A 108 15.94 -13.85 2.41
N ARG A 109 15.18 -14.34 1.43
CA ARG A 109 13.76 -14.67 1.56
C ARG A 109 13.60 -16.19 1.66
N PHE A 110 12.75 -16.60 2.60
CA PHE A 110 12.55 -18.00 2.94
C PHE A 110 11.07 -18.34 3.04
N LEU A 111 10.71 -19.55 2.61
CA LEU A 111 9.40 -20.16 2.85
C LEU A 111 9.53 -21.11 4.04
N VAL A 112 8.72 -20.94 5.08
CA VAL A 112 8.68 -21.84 6.23
C VAL A 112 8.03 -23.15 5.82
N VAL A 113 8.75 -24.28 5.95
CA VAL A 113 8.26 -25.62 5.61
C VAL A 113 8.05 -26.51 6.82
N LYS A 114 8.73 -26.24 7.94
CA LYS A 114 8.51 -26.89 9.22
C LYS A 114 8.82 -25.92 10.35
N SER A 115 7.86 -25.77 11.29
CA SER A 115 8.02 -24.91 12.46
C SER A 115 7.40 -25.55 13.68
N GLU A 116 8.11 -25.50 14.80
CA GLU A 116 7.61 -25.83 16.14
C GLU A 116 7.43 -24.56 16.99
N VAL A 117 7.61 -23.38 16.37
CA VAL A 117 7.45 -22.07 17.02
C VAL A 117 5.99 -21.62 16.84
N PRO A 118 5.24 -21.35 17.92
CA PRO A 118 3.78 -21.08 17.87
C PRO A 118 3.36 -19.96 16.91
N ASP A 119 4.21 -18.94 16.75
CA ASP A 119 3.89 -17.74 15.94
C ASP A 119 4.52 -17.77 14.53
N MET A 120 5.01 -18.93 14.07
CA MET A 120 5.62 -19.08 12.76
C MET A 120 4.97 -20.25 12.02
N HIS A 121 4.03 -19.94 11.14
CA HIS A 121 3.23 -20.95 10.44
C HIS A 121 3.92 -21.44 9.17
N VAL A 122 3.73 -22.73 8.87
CA VAL A 122 4.13 -23.33 7.60
C VAL A 122 3.42 -22.60 6.45
N GLY A 123 4.17 -22.32 5.37
CA GLY A 123 3.66 -21.57 4.22
C GLY A 123 3.90 -20.05 4.30
N THR A 124 4.35 -19.49 5.43
CA THR A 124 4.69 -18.07 5.53
C THR A 124 6.05 -17.75 4.92
N ILE A 125 6.17 -16.57 4.30
CA ILE A 125 7.44 -16.04 3.78
C ILE A 125 8.05 -15.15 4.86
N MET A 126 9.35 -15.35 5.14
CA MET A 126 10.11 -14.54 6.07
C MET A 126 11.42 -14.04 5.44
N GLU A 127 11.92 -12.91 5.94
CA GLU A 127 13.22 -12.36 5.56
C GLU A 127 14.20 -12.43 6.74
N SER A 128 15.42 -12.91 6.47
CA SER A 128 16.49 -12.99 7.47
C SER A 128 17.86 -12.93 6.79
N ASN A 129 18.84 -12.41 7.51
CA ASN A 129 20.26 -12.48 7.13
C ASN A 129 21.02 -13.57 7.94
N ASP A 130 20.34 -14.20 8.90
CA ASP A 130 20.92 -15.20 9.80
C ASP A 130 20.31 -16.57 9.54
N ALA A 131 20.93 -17.31 8.62
CA ALA A 131 20.49 -18.62 8.18
C ALA A 131 21.69 -19.52 7.83
N THR A 132 21.54 -20.81 8.10
CA THR A 132 22.47 -21.87 7.66
C THR A 132 21.85 -22.60 6.47
N PHE A 133 22.55 -22.65 5.35
CA PHE A 133 22.09 -23.26 4.10
C PHE A 133 22.62 -24.67 3.93
N PHE A 134 21.77 -25.56 3.41
CA PHE A 134 22.07 -26.94 3.03
C PHE A 134 21.76 -27.08 1.53
N GLU A 135 22.72 -26.68 0.70
CA GLU A 135 22.50 -26.42 -0.73
C GLU A 135 22.25 -27.71 -1.56
N ASP A 136 22.53 -28.89 -0.99
CA ASP A 136 22.29 -30.18 -1.62
C ASP A 136 20.96 -30.84 -1.22
N ILE A 137 20.18 -30.20 -0.29
CA ILE A 137 18.93 -30.74 0.22
C ILE A 137 17.75 -29.92 -0.30
N PHE A 138 16.79 -30.59 -0.95
CA PHE A 138 15.59 -29.97 -1.54
C PHE A 138 14.31 -30.54 -0.91
N PRO A 139 13.80 -29.99 0.20
CA PRO A 139 12.70 -30.58 0.98
C PRO A 139 11.41 -30.79 0.17
N MET A 140 11.15 -29.92 -0.80
CA MET A 140 9.91 -30.00 -1.59
C MET A 140 9.97 -31.10 -2.65
N LYS A 141 11.15 -31.49 -3.10
CA LYS A 141 11.36 -32.61 -4.03
C LYS A 141 11.15 -33.94 -3.34
N ASP A 142 11.64 -34.06 -2.12
CA ASP A 142 11.51 -35.28 -1.32
C ASP A 142 10.06 -35.54 -0.90
N MET A 143 9.29 -34.48 -0.60
CA MET A 143 7.84 -34.56 -0.31
C MET A 143 7.02 -34.98 -1.54
N ALA A 144 7.39 -34.54 -2.75
CA ALA A 144 6.70 -34.92 -3.99
C ALA A 144 6.91 -36.39 -4.35
N THR A 145 8.08 -36.97 -4.01
CA THR A 145 8.40 -38.38 -4.26
C THR A 145 7.68 -39.31 -3.27
N SER A 146 7.42 -38.85 -2.05
CA SER A 146 6.73 -39.64 -1.00
C SER A 146 5.20 -39.72 -1.20
N SER A 147 4.61 -38.83 -2.00
CA SER A 147 3.15 -38.82 -2.26
C SER A 147 2.70 -39.75 -3.38
N ASN A 148 3.62 -40.47 -4.05
CA ASN A 148 3.34 -41.40 -5.14
C ASN A 148 3.43 -42.88 -4.75
N GLN A 149 3.55 -43.21 -3.46
CA GLN A 149 3.47 -44.62 -3.01
C GLN A 149 2.30 -44.80 -2.02
N GLU A 150 1.32 -45.58 -2.51
CA GLU A 150 0.32 -46.40 -1.79
C GLU A 150 -0.82 -45.73 -1.01
N MET A 151 -1.99 -45.79 -1.60
CA MET A 151 -3.23 -45.99 -0.84
C MET A 151 -3.39 -47.52 -0.57
N PRO A 152 -3.69 -47.90 0.69
CA PRO A 152 -4.75 -48.90 0.92
C PRO A 152 -5.90 -48.33 1.72
N SER A 153 -7.05 -48.83 1.32
CA SER A 153 -8.36 -48.53 1.84
C SER A 153 -8.59 -49.06 3.28
N SER A 154 -9.47 -48.36 3.94
CA SER A 154 -10.50 -48.85 4.91
C SER A 154 -10.29 -48.57 6.40
N SER A 155 -11.36 -48.02 6.87
CA SER A 155 -12.19 -48.25 8.06
C SER A 155 -11.98 -47.40 9.31
N ASN A 156 -13.06 -46.62 9.57
CA ASN A 156 -13.73 -46.35 10.85
C ASN A 156 -12.90 -46.31 12.15
N GLN A 157 -12.92 -45.14 12.80
CA GLN A 157 -13.34 -45.04 14.19
C GLN A 157 -13.54 -43.58 14.66
N GLU A 158 -14.55 -43.42 15.51
CA GLU A 158 -15.11 -42.17 16.05
C GLU A 158 -14.24 -41.49 17.13
N PRO A 159 -14.66 -40.30 17.61
CA PRO A 159 -13.81 -39.37 18.36
C PRO A 159 -13.74 -39.71 19.85
N VAL A 160 -12.56 -39.55 20.43
CA VAL A 160 -12.36 -39.62 21.88
C VAL A 160 -12.05 -38.22 22.41
N THR A 161 -12.97 -37.73 23.21
CA THR A 161 -12.86 -36.56 24.10
C THR A 161 -11.86 -36.83 25.21
N ILE A 162 -10.90 -35.96 25.43
CA ILE A 162 -10.13 -35.98 26.68
C ILE A 162 -10.07 -34.56 27.25
N THR A 163 -10.56 -34.46 28.46
CA THR A 163 -10.65 -33.36 29.42
C THR A 163 -9.29 -32.84 29.89
N GLU A 164 -9.28 -31.53 30.17
CA GLU A 164 -8.24 -30.84 30.92
C GLU A 164 -7.99 -31.36 32.34
N PRO A 165 -6.84 -31.11 32.92
CA PRO A 165 -6.82 -30.64 34.31
C PRO A 165 -6.04 -29.35 34.54
N ALA A 166 -6.67 -28.48 35.30
CA ALA A 166 -6.12 -27.28 35.88
C ALA A 166 -5.06 -27.61 36.94
N ILE A 167 -3.96 -26.84 36.96
CA ILE A 167 -3.09 -26.72 38.15
C ILE A 167 -2.64 -25.26 38.34
N SER A 168 -2.84 -24.83 39.55
CA SER A 168 -2.68 -23.61 40.28
C SER A 168 -1.34 -22.87 40.17
N MET A 169 -1.47 -21.53 40.40
CA MET A 169 -0.41 -20.56 40.70
C MET A 169 0.41 -20.94 41.93
N GLU A 170 1.70 -20.70 41.88
CA GLU A 170 2.51 -20.31 43.06
C GLU A 170 3.55 -19.23 42.69
N HIS A 171 3.56 -18.20 43.52
CA HIS A 171 4.51 -17.10 43.56
C HIS A 171 5.94 -17.58 43.89
N PHE A 172 6.95 -16.99 43.25
CA PHE A 172 8.25 -16.81 43.86
C PHE A 172 8.93 -15.49 43.43
N GLU A 173 9.44 -14.84 44.45
CA GLU A 173 10.10 -13.55 44.46
C GLU A 173 11.46 -13.52 43.77
N SER A 174 11.89 -12.30 43.41
CA SER A 174 13.20 -11.94 42.84
C SER A 174 14.31 -12.01 43.91
N PRO A 175 15.56 -12.15 43.49
CA PRO A 175 16.61 -11.26 44.03
C PRO A 175 17.50 -10.60 42.96
N VAL A 176 17.83 -9.42 43.27
CA VAL A 176 18.81 -8.37 43.03
C VAL A 176 20.16 -8.77 42.40
N GLU A 177 20.53 -7.98 41.37
CA GLU A 177 21.81 -7.46 40.89
C GLU A 177 23.13 -8.24 41.04
N GLU A 178 23.82 -8.38 39.91
CA GLU A 178 25.23 -8.02 39.79
C GLU A 178 25.63 -7.60 38.35
N ASN A 179 26.31 -6.45 38.29
CA ASN A 179 26.85 -5.81 37.08
C ASN A 179 27.99 -6.63 36.47
N ASN A 180 27.96 -6.80 35.14
CA ASN A 180 29.19 -6.95 34.35
C ASN A 180 28.99 -6.28 32.98
N GLU A 181 29.68 -5.16 32.80
CA GLU A 181 29.75 -4.39 31.56
C GLU A 181 30.52 -5.15 30.48
N VAL A 182 29.86 -5.41 29.35
CA VAL A 182 30.51 -5.75 28.09
C VAL A 182 30.21 -4.62 27.11
N PRO A 183 31.19 -4.05 26.38
CA PRO A 183 31.02 -2.83 25.62
C PRO A 183 30.09 -3.07 24.42
N THR A 184 28.90 -2.55 24.51
CA THR A 184 27.92 -2.49 23.43
C THR A 184 28.34 -1.45 22.40
N ARG A 185 28.58 -1.90 21.16
CA ARG A 185 28.69 -1.04 19.97
C ARG A 185 27.54 -0.05 19.94
N SER A 186 27.86 1.25 19.96
CA SER A 186 26.90 2.35 20.00
C SER A 186 25.85 2.20 18.90
N LYS A 187 24.59 2.03 19.29
CA LYS A 187 23.43 2.24 18.43
C LYS A 187 23.47 3.69 17.98
N ARG A 188 23.65 3.91 16.67
CA ARG A 188 23.55 5.21 16.04
C ARG A 188 22.22 5.84 16.45
N GLN A 189 22.26 6.81 17.35
CA GLN A 189 21.11 7.58 17.77
C GLN A 189 20.44 8.14 16.51
N ARG A 190 19.15 7.83 16.31
CA ARG A 190 18.32 8.52 15.34
C ARG A 190 18.18 9.96 15.82
N THR A 191 19.04 10.84 15.35
CA THR A 191 18.79 12.28 15.45
C THR A 191 17.52 12.55 14.65
N ALA A 192 16.48 13.05 15.32
CA ALA A 192 15.33 13.62 14.66
C ALA A 192 15.87 14.65 13.66
N LYS A 193 15.53 14.48 12.37
CA LYS A 193 15.87 15.47 11.35
C LYS A 193 15.05 16.72 11.67
N SER A 194 15.64 17.66 12.41
CA SER A 194 15.15 19.03 12.47
C SER A 194 15.42 19.67 11.12
N PHE A 195 14.40 20.21 10.52
CA PHE A 195 14.53 21.00 9.28
C PHE A 195 15.04 22.43 9.57
N GLY A 196 15.41 22.75 10.81
CA GLY A 196 15.81 24.07 11.30
C GLY A 196 14.62 24.92 11.74
N ASP A 197 14.90 25.96 12.54
CA ASP A 197 13.87 26.87 13.07
C ASP A 197 13.19 27.71 11.96
N ASP A 198 13.78 27.77 10.76
CA ASP A 198 13.24 28.44 9.57
C ASP A 198 12.35 27.53 8.71
N PHE A 199 12.08 26.29 9.13
CA PHE A 199 11.16 25.40 8.44
C PHE A 199 9.71 25.77 8.72
N LEU A 200 9.28 26.87 8.16
CA LEU A 200 7.87 27.24 8.08
C LEU A 200 7.23 26.45 6.94
N VAL A 201 6.44 25.43 7.32
CA VAL A 201 5.45 24.87 6.40
C VAL A 201 4.36 25.94 6.21
N TYR A 202 4.54 26.76 5.20
CA TYR A 202 3.43 27.56 4.69
C TYR A 202 2.43 26.60 4.04
N LEU A 203 1.58 25.99 4.84
CA LEU A 203 0.25 25.59 4.42
C LEU A 203 -0.50 26.90 4.17
N ILE A 204 -0.37 27.45 2.97
CA ILE A 204 -1.29 28.47 2.45
C ILE A 204 -2.52 27.70 1.96
N ASP A 205 -3.24 27.12 2.88
CA ASP A 205 -4.66 26.85 2.77
C ASP A 205 -5.26 27.72 3.89
N ASP A 206 -6.12 28.68 3.53
CA ASP A 206 -6.97 29.43 4.45
C ASP A 206 -8.00 28.53 5.13
N THR A 207 -7.56 27.36 5.59
CA THR A 207 -8.38 26.37 6.26
C THR A 207 -8.08 26.39 7.75
N PRO A 208 -9.11 26.54 8.60
CA PRO A 208 -8.89 26.60 10.04
C PRO A 208 -8.25 25.31 10.57
N SER A 209 -7.41 25.45 11.57
CA SER A 209 -6.70 24.33 12.22
C SER A 209 -7.47 23.77 13.43
N SER A 210 -8.44 24.50 13.95
CA SER A 210 -9.27 24.14 15.10
C SER A 210 -10.73 24.57 14.90
N ILE A 211 -11.64 23.96 15.69
CA ILE A 211 -13.07 24.34 15.66
C ILE A 211 -13.28 25.78 16.11
N SER A 212 -12.51 26.24 17.08
CA SER A 212 -12.56 27.62 17.58
C SER A 212 -12.18 28.63 16.50
N GLU A 213 -11.13 28.33 15.74
CA GLU A 213 -10.69 29.14 14.59
C GLU A 213 -11.72 29.12 13.47
N ALA A 214 -12.31 27.95 13.17
CA ALA A 214 -13.36 27.80 12.16
C ALA A 214 -14.59 28.65 12.50
N TYR A 215 -15.01 28.67 13.76
CA TYR A 215 -16.17 29.41 14.22
C TYR A 215 -15.91 30.91 14.41
N ALA A 216 -14.66 31.35 14.46
CA ALA A 216 -14.24 32.74 14.48
C ALA A 216 -13.96 33.32 13.09
N SER A 217 -13.95 32.50 12.03
CA SER A 217 -13.66 32.92 10.66
C SER A 217 -14.84 33.59 9.97
N GLU A 218 -14.58 34.30 8.87
CA GLU A 218 -15.63 34.89 8.02
C GLU A 218 -16.58 33.80 7.45
N ASP A 219 -16.10 32.58 7.28
CA ASP A 219 -16.87 31.43 6.78
C ASP A 219 -17.52 30.60 7.91
N ALA A 220 -17.67 31.16 9.12
CA ALA A 220 -18.10 30.44 10.32
C ALA A 220 -19.39 29.63 10.14
N ASP A 221 -20.39 30.15 9.46
CA ASP A 221 -21.69 29.49 9.31
C ASP A 221 -21.60 28.28 8.37
N TYR A 222 -20.77 28.34 7.33
CA TYR A 222 -20.49 27.20 6.45
C TYR A 222 -19.70 26.10 7.18
N TRP A 223 -18.78 26.50 8.07
CA TRP A 223 -18.04 25.54 8.89
C TRP A 223 -18.93 24.88 9.94
N LYS A 224 -19.84 25.64 10.58
CA LYS A 224 -20.81 25.06 11.53
C LYS A 224 -21.73 24.06 10.85
N GLU A 225 -22.21 24.35 9.63
CA GLU A 225 -23.01 23.41 8.84
C GLU A 225 -22.20 22.14 8.49
N ALA A 226 -20.94 22.29 8.05
CA ALA A 226 -20.07 21.16 7.73
C ALA A 226 -19.79 20.27 8.97
N VAL A 227 -19.53 20.86 10.12
CA VAL A 227 -19.32 20.15 11.40
C VAL A 227 -20.59 19.44 11.83
N ARG A 228 -21.76 20.11 11.76
CA ARG A 228 -23.05 19.48 12.08
C ARG A 228 -23.33 18.29 11.17
N SER A 229 -23.15 18.44 9.86
CA SER A 229 -23.34 17.35 8.89
C SER A 229 -22.45 16.14 9.17
N GLU A 230 -21.22 16.34 9.62
CA GLU A 230 -20.32 15.22 10.01
C GLU A 230 -20.80 14.56 11.30
N MET A 231 -21.20 15.34 12.31
CA MET A 231 -21.74 14.80 13.57
C MET A 231 -23.04 14.04 13.36
N ASP A 232 -23.95 14.56 12.53
CA ASP A 232 -25.19 13.87 12.18
C ASP A 232 -24.91 12.51 11.52
N SER A 233 -23.90 12.45 10.63
CA SER A 233 -23.47 11.19 10.01
C SER A 233 -22.89 10.21 11.02
N ILE A 234 -22.09 10.68 11.97
CA ILE A 234 -21.50 9.87 13.04
C ILE A 234 -22.58 9.30 13.97
N LEU A 235 -23.56 10.13 14.35
CA LEU A 235 -24.66 9.72 15.21
C LEU A 235 -25.64 8.77 14.48
N ALA A 236 -25.97 9.03 13.22
CA ALA A 236 -26.79 8.16 12.40
C ALA A 236 -26.19 6.79 12.17
N ASN A 237 -24.86 6.70 12.16
CA ASN A 237 -24.13 5.44 12.08
C ASN A 237 -23.94 4.75 13.44
N GLU A 238 -24.39 5.34 14.56
CA GLU A 238 -24.18 4.80 15.91
C GLU A 238 -22.68 4.45 16.15
N THR A 239 -21.79 5.41 15.81
CA THR A 239 -20.34 5.15 15.78
C THR A 239 -19.76 4.93 17.17
N TRP A 240 -20.34 5.52 18.21
CA TRP A 240 -19.91 5.38 19.60
C TRP A 240 -21.07 5.50 20.60
N GLU A 241 -20.81 5.06 21.82
CA GLU A 241 -21.63 5.34 23.01
C GLU A 241 -20.82 6.16 24.03
N ILE A 242 -21.49 7.05 24.78
CA ILE A 242 -20.86 7.81 25.87
C ILE A 242 -20.88 6.97 27.13
N THR A 243 -19.72 6.72 27.71
CA THR A 243 -19.57 5.89 28.91
C THR A 243 -18.59 6.49 29.91
N ASP A 244 -18.62 5.99 31.14
CA ASP A 244 -17.62 6.37 32.14
C ASP A 244 -16.24 5.83 31.73
N ARG A 245 -15.21 6.62 32.01
CA ARG A 245 -13.85 6.24 31.68
C ARG A 245 -13.40 5.03 32.51
N PRO A 246 -13.08 3.86 31.91
CA PRO A 246 -12.58 2.69 32.65
C PRO A 246 -11.28 3.02 33.39
N TYR A 247 -11.09 2.37 34.55
CA TYR A 247 -9.87 2.54 35.33
C TYR A 247 -8.63 2.14 34.53
N GLY A 248 -7.61 3.01 34.52
CA GLY A 248 -6.38 2.78 33.76
C GLY A 248 -6.47 3.04 32.24
N CYS A 249 -7.66 3.28 31.70
CA CYS A 249 -7.85 3.57 30.27
C CYS A 249 -7.20 4.91 29.89
N LYS A 250 -6.49 4.92 28.76
CA LYS A 250 -5.97 6.11 28.09
C LYS A 250 -6.76 6.32 26.79
N PRO A 251 -7.79 7.16 26.79
CA PRO A 251 -8.58 7.39 25.60
C PRO A 251 -7.71 8.02 24.49
N ILE A 252 -8.01 7.67 23.26
CA ILE A 252 -7.37 8.24 22.07
C ILE A 252 -7.97 9.64 21.87
N GLY A 253 -7.12 10.66 21.67
CA GLY A 253 -7.58 11.98 21.34
C GLY A 253 -8.16 12.03 19.92
N CYS A 254 -8.98 13.04 19.64
CA CYS A 254 -9.46 13.33 18.29
C CYS A 254 -9.13 14.78 17.87
N LYS A 255 -9.41 15.11 16.63
CA LYS A 255 -9.30 16.47 16.08
C LYS A 255 -10.23 16.68 14.91
N TRP A 256 -10.66 17.92 14.71
CA TRP A 256 -11.33 18.33 13.50
C TRP A 256 -10.34 18.60 12.37
N VAL A 257 -10.69 18.20 11.15
CA VAL A 257 -9.95 18.50 9.93
C VAL A 257 -10.90 19.19 8.95
N PHE A 258 -10.56 20.42 8.59
CA PHE A 258 -11.34 21.27 7.71
C PHE A 258 -10.77 21.30 6.31
N LYS A 259 -11.61 21.33 5.28
CA LYS A 259 -11.20 21.40 3.89
C LYS A 259 -12.23 22.15 3.04
N LYS A 260 -11.78 23.15 2.27
CA LYS A 260 -12.56 23.77 1.19
C LYS A 260 -12.43 22.92 -0.07
N LYS A 261 -13.53 22.44 -0.64
CA LYS A 261 -13.55 21.88 -2.00
C LYS A 261 -13.70 23.04 -2.97
N LEU A 262 -12.79 23.11 -3.94
CA LEU A 262 -12.80 24.13 -4.98
C LEU A 262 -13.30 23.55 -6.29
N ARG A 263 -14.07 24.31 -7.04
CA ARG A 263 -14.40 24.05 -8.45
C ARG A 263 -13.17 24.27 -9.33
N PRO A 264 -13.18 23.82 -10.60
CA PRO A 264 -12.08 24.09 -11.53
C PRO A 264 -11.77 25.57 -11.75
N ASP A 265 -12.75 26.45 -11.59
CA ASP A 265 -12.63 27.91 -11.69
C ASP A 265 -12.03 28.58 -10.45
N GLY A 266 -11.72 27.79 -9.40
CA GLY A 266 -11.18 28.26 -8.14
C GLY A 266 -12.22 28.74 -7.12
N THR A 267 -13.50 28.75 -7.46
CA THR A 267 -14.58 29.07 -6.51
C THR A 267 -14.82 27.93 -5.52
N ILE A 268 -15.30 28.26 -4.32
CA ILE A 268 -15.58 27.25 -3.30
C ILE A 268 -16.86 26.51 -3.68
N GLU A 269 -16.76 25.19 -3.85
CA GLU A 269 -17.90 24.31 -4.09
C GLU A 269 -18.59 23.90 -2.79
N LYS A 270 -17.80 23.48 -1.80
CA LYS A 270 -18.31 22.95 -0.52
C LYS A 270 -17.27 23.05 0.58
N TYR A 271 -17.72 23.37 1.78
CA TYR A 271 -16.96 23.20 3.02
C TYR A 271 -17.12 21.77 3.54
N LYS A 272 -16.04 21.16 3.98
CA LYS A 272 -16.04 19.85 4.61
C LYS A 272 -15.31 19.91 5.94
N ALA A 273 -15.92 19.35 6.97
CA ALA A 273 -15.28 19.02 8.23
C ALA A 273 -15.25 17.50 8.38
N ARG A 274 -14.21 16.96 9.00
CA ARG A 274 -14.13 15.56 9.38
C ARG A 274 -13.57 15.44 10.79
N LEU A 275 -14.20 14.61 11.59
CA LEU A 275 -13.67 14.21 12.89
C LEU A 275 -12.67 13.06 12.68
N VAL A 276 -11.45 13.24 13.15
CA VAL A 276 -10.35 12.30 12.92
C VAL A 276 -9.73 11.89 14.25
N ALA A 277 -9.73 10.60 14.57
CA ALA A 277 -9.05 10.05 15.73
C ALA A 277 -7.52 10.17 15.57
N LYS A 278 -6.81 10.42 16.66
CA LYS A 278 -5.33 10.47 16.68
C LYS A 278 -4.74 9.06 16.72
N GLY A 279 -5.03 8.24 15.70
CA GLY A 279 -4.62 6.82 15.63
C GLY A 279 -3.12 6.58 15.71
N TYR A 280 -2.28 7.61 15.52
CA TYR A 280 -0.84 7.51 15.75
C TYR A 280 -0.48 7.26 17.23
N THR A 281 -1.41 7.47 18.16
CA THR A 281 -1.25 7.18 19.58
C THR A 281 -1.63 5.73 19.93
N GLN A 282 -2.31 5.02 19.01
CA GLN A 282 -2.69 3.62 19.19
C GLN A 282 -1.47 2.72 19.32
N LYS A 283 -1.57 1.71 20.19
CA LYS A 283 -0.54 0.71 20.44
C LYS A 283 -0.89 -0.62 19.80
N GLU A 284 0.09 -1.21 19.12
CA GLU A 284 -0.03 -2.54 18.54
C GLU A 284 -0.13 -3.60 19.65
N GLY A 285 -1.07 -4.53 19.51
CA GLY A 285 -1.32 -5.58 20.49
C GLY A 285 -2.24 -5.18 21.66
N GLU A 286 -2.65 -3.90 21.75
CA GLU A 286 -3.63 -3.39 22.71
C GLU A 286 -4.84 -2.79 21.95
N ASP A 287 -4.60 -1.74 21.13
CA ASP A 287 -5.64 -0.99 20.44
C ASP A 287 -5.93 -1.51 19.02
N PHE A 288 -5.02 -2.26 18.44
CA PHE A 288 -5.17 -2.91 17.14
C PHE A 288 -4.21 -4.09 16.99
N PHE A 289 -4.60 -5.09 16.20
CA PHE A 289 -3.78 -6.30 15.93
C PHE A 289 -3.37 -6.40 14.46
N ASP A 290 -4.23 -5.99 13.53
CA ASP A 290 -3.97 -6.00 12.10
C ASP A 290 -4.57 -4.76 11.45
N THR A 291 -3.81 -4.17 10.54
CA THR A 291 -4.17 -2.93 9.83
C THR A 291 -4.07 -3.07 8.32
N TYR A 292 -3.74 -4.29 7.83
CA TYR A 292 -3.58 -4.48 6.40
C TYR A 292 -4.93 -4.39 5.70
N SER A 293 -5.04 -3.43 4.79
CA SER A 293 -6.18 -3.30 3.88
C SER A 293 -5.67 -3.27 2.44
N PRO A 294 -6.20 -4.11 1.54
CA PRO A 294 -5.88 -3.98 0.13
C PRO A 294 -6.44 -2.67 -0.42
N VAL A 295 -5.74 -2.09 -1.38
CA VAL A 295 -6.18 -0.93 -2.15
C VAL A 295 -5.98 -1.24 -3.63
N ALA A 296 -6.99 -1.00 -4.45
CA ALA A 296 -6.92 -1.24 -5.88
C ALA A 296 -5.73 -0.51 -6.50
N ARG A 297 -4.96 -1.21 -7.31
CA ARG A 297 -3.83 -0.61 -7.99
C ARG A 297 -4.29 0.20 -9.19
N LEU A 298 -3.65 1.32 -9.48
CA LEU A 298 -3.94 2.09 -10.70
C LEU A 298 -3.76 1.24 -11.97
N THR A 299 -2.82 0.30 -11.96
CA THR A 299 -2.65 -0.68 -13.06
C THR A 299 -3.86 -1.58 -13.24
N THR A 300 -4.50 -2.02 -12.15
CA THR A 300 -5.75 -2.80 -12.18
C THR A 300 -6.88 -1.99 -12.80
N ILE A 301 -7.06 -0.74 -12.37
CA ILE A 301 -8.06 0.18 -12.95
C ILE A 301 -7.82 0.37 -14.45
N ARG A 302 -6.58 0.55 -14.89
CA ARG A 302 -6.22 0.69 -16.31
C ARG A 302 -6.53 -0.58 -17.12
N VAL A 303 -6.27 -1.77 -16.55
CA VAL A 303 -6.63 -3.05 -17.18
C VAL A 303 -8.15 -3.16 -17.32
N LEU A 304 -8.92 -2.83 -16.28
CA LEU A 304 -10.38 -2.85 -16.33
C LEU A 304 -10.95 -1.85 -17.36
N LEU A 305 -10.38 -0.66 -17.45
CA LEU A 305 -10.76 0.33 -18.49
C LEU A 305 -10.40 -0.16 -19.89
N SER A 306 -9.26 -0.84 -20.07
CA SER A 306 -8.88 -1.46 -21.34
C SER A 306 -9.85 -2.58 -21.73
N LEU A 307 -10.26 -3.42 -20.77
CA LEU A 307 -11.30 -4.43 -21.00
C LEU A 307 -12.64 -3.78 -21.35
N ALA A 308 -13.00 -2.68 -20.68
CA ALA A 308 -14.23 -1.95 -20.99
C ALA A 308 -14.22 -1.40 -22.43
N ALA A 309 -13.10 -0.84 -22.89
CA ALA A 309 -12.95 -0.37 -24.27
C ALA A 309 -13.03 -1.54 -25.28
N SER A 310 -12.34 -2.67 -24.99
CA SER A 310 -12.26 -3.82 -25.90
C SER A 310 -13.58 -4.59 -26.01
N HIS A 311 -14.39 -4.62 -24.95
CA HIS A 311 -15.64 -5.38 -24.88
C HIS A 311 -16.90 -4.50 -24.86
N GLY A 312 -16.76 -3.19 -25.05
CA GLY A 312 -17.90 -2.27 -25.06
C GLY A 312 -18.62 -2.17 -23.70
N LEU A 313 -17.92 -2.42 -22.58
CA LEU A 313 -18.56 -2.35 -21.27
C LEU A 313 -18.89 -0.90 -20.89
N LEU A 314 -20.04 -0.73 -20.27
CA LEU A 314 -20.43 0.53 -19.65
C LEU A 314 -19.66 0.70 -18.34
N VAL A 315 -19.19 1.92 -18.05
CA VAL A 315 -18.47 2.22 -16.82
C VAL A 315 -19.20 3.30 -16.06
N HIS A 316 -19.69 2.96 -14.87
CA HIS A 316 -20.34 3.88 -13.94
C HIS A 316 -19.52 4.03 -12.67
N GLN A 317 -19.79 5.09 -11.92
CA GLN A 317 -19.11 5.39 -10.66
C GLN A 317 -20.12 5.67 -9.56
N MET A 318 -19.83 5.17 -8.37
CA MET A 318 -20.51 5.51 -7.13
C MET A 318 -19.47 5.90 -6.06
N ASP A 319 -19.87 6.74 -5.11
CA ASP A 319 -19.07 7.19 -3.98
C ASP A 319 -19.77 6.77 -2.68
N VAL A 320 -19.04 6.15 -1.77
CA VAL A 320 -19.58 5.75 -0.45
C VAL A 320 -19.43 6.94 0.48
N LYS A 321 -20.56 7.43 0.99
CA LYS A 321 -20.50 8.42 2.06
C LYS A 321 -20.00 7.74 3.34
N THR A 322 -19.05 8.38 4.03
CA THR A 322 -18.55 7.93 5.32
C THR A 322 -18.09 6.45 5.35
N ALA A 323 -17.34 6.00 4.32
CA ALA A 323 -16.95 4.60 4.14
C ALA A 323 -16.40 3.94 5.41
N PHE A 324 -15.50 4.61 6.14
CA PHE A 324 -14.90 4.04 7.36
C PHE A 324 -15.88 3.88 8.52
N LEU A 325 -16.93 4.71 8.60
CA LEU A 325 -17.96 4.59 9.65
C LEU A 325 -18.83 3.33 9.50
N ASN A 326 -18.75 2.63 8.36
CA ASN A 326 -19.45 1.36 8.14
C ASN A 326 -18.70 0.16 8.74
N GLY A 327 -17.39 0.29 9.03
CA GLY A 327 -16.57 -0.80 9.57
C GLY A 327 -16.88 -1.05 11.05
N GLU A 328 -17.16 -2.28 11.43
CA GLU A 328 -17.33 -2.69 12.82
C GLU A 328 -15.96 -2.84 13.49
N LEU A 329 -15.87 -2.55 14.79
CA LEU A 329 -14.64 -2.74 15.57
C LEU A 329 -14.76 -3.98 16.43
N ASP A 330 -13.75 -4.84 16.36
CA ASP A 330 -13.63 -6.01 17.24
C ASP A 330 -12.91 -5.64 18.55
N GLU A 331 -12.12 -4.55 18.52
CA GLU A 331 -11.33 -4.08 19.66
C GLU A 331 -12.10 -3.04 20.49
N GLU A 332 -11.88 -3.04 21.79
CA GLU A 332 -12.46 -2.08 22.73
C GLU A 332 -11.64 -0.79 22.76
N ILE A 333 -12.11 0.24 22.04
CA ILE A 333 -11.41 1.51 21.87
C ILE A 333 -12.20 2.65 22.50
N TYR A 334 -11.51 3.44 23.32
CA TYR A 334 -12.06 4.63 23.95
C TYR A 334 -11.41 5.88 23.35
N MET A 335 -12.24 6.89 23.05
CA MET A 335 -11.83 8.17 22.48
C MET A 335 -12.31 9.31 23.36
N GLU A 336 -11.55 10.40 23.45
CA GLU A 336 -11.99 11.65 24.07
C GLU A 336 -13.19 12.21 23.33
N GLN A 337 -14.11 12.85 24.06
CA GLN A 337 -15.23 13.54 23.42
C GLN A 337 -14.72 14.65 22.48
N PRO A 338 -15.36 14.84 21.31
CA PRO A 338 -14.92 15.84 20.34
C PRO A 338 -15.05 17.26 20.89
N ASP A 339 -14.05 18.10 20.59
CA ASP A 339 -14.09 19.52 20.91
C ASP A 339 -15.38 20.16 20.37
N GLY A 340 -16.11 20.91 21.21
CA GLY A 340 -17.37 21.56 20.89
C GLY A 340 -18.62 20.67 21.00
N PHE A 341 -18.46 19.40 21.40
CA PHE A 341 -19.56 18.42 21.58
C PHE A 341 -19.47 17.67 22.92
N VAL A 342 -18.76 18.22 23.87
CA VAL A 342 -18.75 17.71 25.25
C VAL A 342 -20.09 18.05 25.88
N LEU A 343 -20.79 17.05 26.39
CA LEU A 343 -22.09 17.24 27.03
C LEU A 343 -21.90 17.83 28.44
N ASP A 344 -22.72 18.83 28.78
CA ASP A 344 -22.68 19.48 30.09
C ASP A 344 -22.86 18.45 31.23
N GLY A 345 -21.95 18.48 32.19
CA GLY A 345 -21.91 17.54 33.32
C GLY A 345 -21.36 16.13 32.97
N GLN A 346 -20.82 15.95 31.76
CA GLN A 346 -20.22 14.69 31.32
C GLN A 346 -18.76 14.84 30.84
N GLU A 347 -18.06 15.88 31.30
CA GLU A 347 -16.69 16.22 30.89
C GLU A 347 -15.68 15.10 31.19
N GLY A 348 -15.98 14.25 32.19
CA GLY A 348 -15.15 13.10 32.56
C GLY A 348 -15.42 11.82 31.78
N LYS A 349 -16.48 11.77 30.98
CA LYS A 349 -16.84 10.61 30.18
C LYS A 349 -16.09 10.55 28.86
N VAL A 350 -16.08 9.36 28.26
CA VAL A 350 -15.40 9.06 27.01
C VAL A 350 -16.36 8.44 25.99
N CYS A 351 -16.01 8.50 24.71
CA CYS A 351 -16.68 7.80 23.63
C CYS A 351 -16.11 6.37 23.52
N LYS A 352 -16.88 5.34 23.79
CA LYS A 352 -16.55 3.97 23.44
C LYS A 352 -16.91 3.75 21.99
N LEU A 353 -15.92 3.50 21.13
CA LEU A 353 -16.14 3.32 19.71
C LEU A 353 -16.75 1.93 19.43
N LEU A 354 -17.88 1.91 18.74
CA LEU A 354 -18.56 0.71 18.26
C LEU A 354 -18.21 0.42 16.80
N LYS A 355 -17.92 1.50 16.04
CA LYS A 355 -17.53 1.42 14.64
C LYS A 355 -16.26 2.22 14.39
N SER A 356 -15.62 1.92 13.29
CA SER A 356 -14.40 2.59 12.85
C SER A 356 -14.63 4.08 12.62
N LEU A 357 -13.60 4.88 12.90
CA LEU A 357 -13.58 6.32 12.66
C LEU A 357 -12.36 6.68 11.82
N TYR A 358 -12.46 7.77 11.05
CA TYR A 358 -11.30 8.32 10.34
C TYR A 358 -10.11 8.51 11.29
N GLY A 359 -8.93 8.07 10.85
CA GLY A 359 -7.69 8.20 11.60
C GLY A 359 -7.29 6.97 12.42
N LEU A 360 -8.19 6.04 12.73
CA LEU A 360 -7.84 4.74 13.32
C LEU A 360 -7.01 3.92 12.33
N LYS A 361 -6.03 3.19 12.82
CA LYS A 361 -5.13 2.37 12.00
C LYS A 361 -5.84 1.21 11.30
N GLN A 362 -6.83 0.58 11.96
CA GLN A 362 -7.61 -0.53 11.43
C GLN A 362 -8.82 -0.11 10.59
N ALA A 363 -9.21 1.18 10.57
CA ALA A 363 -10.42 1.62 9.88
C ALA A 363 -10.47 1.22 8.38
N PRO A 364 -9.39 1.33 7.59
CA PRO A 364 -9.39 0.86 6.20
C PRO A 364 -9.66 -0.65 6.07
N LYS A 365 -9.09 -1.46 6.98
CA LYS A 365 -9.29 -2.91 7.01
C LYS A 365 -10.74 -3.26 7.32
N GLN A 366 -11.30 -2.70 8.38
CA GLN A 366 -12.67 -2.97 8.82
C GLN A 366 -13.70 -2.59 7.74
N TRP A 367 -13.48 -1.46 7.06
CA TRP A 367 -14.30 -1.07 5.90
C TRP A 367 -14.20 -2.09 4.76
N HIS A 368 -12.98 -2.49 4.39
CA HIS A 368 -12.77 -3.45 3.31
C HIS A 368 -13.43 -4.80 3.62
N GLU A 369 -13.26 -5.32 4.83
CA GLU A 369 -13.86 -6.58 5.27
C GLU A 369 -15.41 -6.52 5.27
N LYS A 370 -16.00 -5.40 5.72
CA LYS A 370 -17.44 -5.18 5.65
C LYS A 370 -17.95 -5.20 4.22
N PHE A 371 -17.26 -4.49 3.33
CA PHE A 371 -17.60 -4.43 1.91
C PHE A 371 -17.49 -5.81 1.25
N GLU A 372 -16.37 -6.51 1.43
CA GLU A 372 -16.13 -7.85 0.90
C GLU A 372 -17.20 -8.84 1.38
N ARG A 373 -17.50 -8.85 2.68
CA ARG A 373 -18.54 -9.72 3.26
C ARG A 373 -19.91 -9.44 2.65
N THR A 374 -20.25 -8.17 2.44
CA THR A 374 -21.52 -7.77 1.84
C THR A 374 -21.64 -8.24 0.38
N LEU A 375 -20.57 -8.08 -0.41
CA LEU A 375 -20.57 -8.49 -1.81
C LEU A 375 -20.56 -10.02 -1.97
N THR A 376 -19.76 -10.72 -1.19
CA THR A 376 -19.69 -12.20 -1.25
C THR A 376 -21.02 -12.84 -0.85
N ALA A 377 -21.72 -12.28 0.14
CA ALA A 377 -23.09 -12.70 0.50
C ALA A 377 -24.10 -12.48 -0.66
N ALA A 378 -23.86 -11.51 -1.53
CA ALA A 378 -24.67 -11.25 -2.73
C ALA A 378 -24.21 -12.03 -3.98
N GLY A 379 -23.31 -13.00 -3.82
CA GLY A 379 -22.83 -13.89 -4.88
C GLY A 379 -21.73 -13.32 -5.76
N PHE A 380 -21.08 -12.22 -5.34
CA PHE A 380 -19.86 -11.75 -6.01
C PHE A 380 -18.66 -12.60 -5.63
N VAL A 381 -17.76 -12.80 -6.58
CA VAL A 381 -16.48 -13.50 -6.39
C VAL A 381 -15.37 -12.49 -6.31
N VAL A 382 -14.48 -12.64 -5.32
CA VAL A 382 -13.28 -11.81 -5.14
C VAL A 382 -12.23 -12.23 -6.16
N ASN A 383 -11.57 -11.26 -6.82
CA ASN A 383 -10.48 -11.55 -7.73
C ASN A 383 -9.20 -11.89 -6.98
N GLU A 384 -8.51 -12.96 -7.38
CA GLU A 384 -7.28 -13.41 -6.69
C GLU A 384 -6.09 -12.47 -6.89
N ALA A 385 -6.01 -11.79 -8.05
CA ALA A 385 -4.90 -10.91 -8.38
C ALA A 385 -5.00 -9.53 -7.71
N ASP A 386 -6.22 -9.06 -7.43
CA ASP A 386 -6.49 -7.80 -6.73
C ASP A 386 -7.76 -7.94 -5.90
N LYS A 387 -7.61 -7.96 -4.57
CA LYS A 387 -8.71 -8.16 -3.62
C LYS A 387 -9.74 -7.03 -3.57
N CYS A 388 -9.47 -5.92 -4.26
CA CYS A 388 -10.43 -4.83 -4.42
C CYS A 388 -11.31 -4.97 -5.66
N VAL A 389 -11.16 -6.06 -6.43
CA VAL A 389 -11.95 -6.35 -7.62
C VAL A 389 -12.90 -7.51 -7.34
N TYR A 390 -14.17 -7.29 -7.62
CA TYR A 390 -15.23 -8.27 -7.43
C TYR A 390 -15.98 -8.45 -8.75
N TYR A 391 -16.42 -9.65 -9.05
CA TYR A 391 -17.17 -9.89 -10.27
C TYR A 391 -18.31 -10.87 -10.05
N ARG A 392 -19.36 -10.71 -10.84
CA ARG A 392 -20.49 -11.63 -10.92
C ARG A 392 -20.89 -11.79 -12.38
N HIS A 393 -21.12 -13.00 -12.83
CA HIS A 393 -21.58 -13.31 -14.17
C HIS A 393 -22.65 -14.41 -14.15
N GLY A 394 -23.55 -14.38 -15.09
CA GLY A 394 -24.60 -15.37 -15.27
C GLY A 394 -25.55 -14.98 -16.39
N GLY A 395 -26.10 -15.96 -17.11
CA GLY A 395 -27.10 -15.72 -18.15
C GLY A 395 -26.64 -14.87 -19.35
N GLY A 396 -25.32 -14.79 -19.61
CA GLY A 396 -24.75 -13.94 -20.68
C GLY A 396 -24.49 -12.49 -20.24
N GLU A 397 -24.81 -12.14 -19.02
CA GLU A 397 -24.57 -10.82 -18.44
C GLU A 397 -23.45 -10.87 -17.39
N GLY A 398 -22.72 -9.79 -17.23
CA GLY A 398 -21.63 -9.70 -16.29
C GLY A 398 -21.42 -8.30 -15.72
N VAL A 399 -20.92 -8.24 -14.49
CA VAL A 399 -20.55 -7.00 -13.82
C VAL A 399 -19.24 -7.19 -13.07
N ILE A 400 -18.39 -6.19 -13.14
CA ILE A 400 -17.15 -6.11 -12.37
C ILE A 400 -17.22 -4.84 -11.52
N LEU A 401 -16.90 -4.96 -10.24
CA LEU A 401 -16.77 -3.86 -9.30
C LEU A 401 -15.29 -3.68 -8.96
N CYS A 402 -14.84 -2.44 -8.88
CA CYS A 402 -13.49 -2.11 -8.41
C CYS A 402 -13.60 -1.07 -7.29
N LEU A 403 -13.26 -1.47 -6.07
CA LEU A 403 -13.27 -0.61 -4.89
C LEU A 403 -11.94 0.14 -4.77
N TYR A 404 -12.00 1.45 -4.68
CA TYR A 404 -10.85 2.29 -4.33
C TYR A 404 -11.20 3.18 -3.13
N VAL A 405 -11.05 2.66 -1.93
CA VAL A 405 -11.41 3.28 -0.64
C VAL A 405 -12.91 3.57 -0.56
N ASP A 406 -13.35 4.76 -0.96
CA ASP A 406 -14.74 5.25 -1.01
C ASP A 406 -15.31 5.28 -2.44
N ASP A 407 -14.47 5.29 -3.47
CA ASP A 407 -14.86 5.25 -4.88
C ASP A 407 -15.10 3.81 -5.37
N ILE A 408 -16.23 3.56 -6.02
CA ILE A 408 -16.57 2.28 -6.65
C ILE A 408 -16.78 2.48 -8.14
N LEU A 409 -15.99 1.77 -8.94
CA LEU A 409 -16.21 1.64 -10.37
C LEU A 409 -17.03 0.40 -10.67
N ILE A 410 -18.04 0.55 -11.51
CA ILE A 410 -18.96 -0.49 -11.94
C ILE A 410 -18.84 -0.67 -13.46
N PHE A 411 -18.31 -1.81 -13.87
CA PHE A 411 -18.18 -2.20 -15.28
C PHE A 411 -19.28 -3.22 -15.58
N GLY A 412 -20.22 -2.90 -16.45
CA GLY A 412 -21.34 -3.78 -16.76
C GLY A 412 -21.55 -3.97 -18.25
N THR A 413 -22.11 -5.12 -18.63
CA THR A 413 -22.47 -5.44 -20.02
C THR A 413 -23.64 -4.62 -20.51
N ASN A 414 -24.56 -4.22 -19.63
CA ASN A 414 -25.73 -3.40 -19.96
C ASN A 414 -26.17 -2.54 -18.76
N LEU A 415 -27.07 -1.58 -19.01
CA LEU A 415 -27.57 -0.65 -18.00
C LEU A 415 -28.43 -1.33 -16.91
N ASN A 416 -29.12 -2.42 -17.22
CA ASN A 416 -30.01 -3.09 -16.26
C ASN A 416 -29.17 -3.74 -15.14
N VAL A 417 -28.10 -4.44 -15.50
CA VAL A 417 -27.17 -5.06 -14.53
C VAL A 417 -26.49 -3.99 -13.67
N ILE A 418 -26.09 -2.87 -14.28
CA ILE A 418 -25.50 -1.75 -13.53
C ILE A 418 -26.51 -1.16 -12.54
N LYS A 419 -27.77 -0.97 -12.97
CA LYS A 419 -28.83 -0.43 -12.11
C LYS A 419 -29.12 -1.37 -10.95
N GLU A 420 -29.26 -2.68 -11.21
CA GLU A 420 -29.44 -3.69 -10.15
C GLU A 420 -28.35 -3.60 -9.07
N VAL A 421 -27.09 -3.49 -9.51
CA VAL A 421 -25.95 -3.39 -8.60
C VAL A 421 -25.97 -2.07 -7.83
N LYS A 422 -26.28 -0.95 -8.48
CA LYS A 422 -26.41 0.35 -7.81
C LYS A 422 -27.52 0.35 -6.75
N ASP A 423 -28.67 -0.24 -7.09
CA ASP A 423 -29.81 -0.38 -6.16
C ASP A 423 -29.44 -1.29 -4.98
N PHE A 424 -28.68 -2.38 -5.23
CA PHE A 424 -28.16 -3.25 -4.19
C PHE A 424 -27.21 -2.50 -3.25
N LEU A 425 -26.18 -1.83 -3.79
CA LEU A 425 -25.21 -1.08 -2.99
C LEU A 425 -25.88 0.04 -2.18
N SER A 426 -26.86 0.73 -2.76
CA SER A 426 -27.59 1.81 -2.08
C SER A 426 -28.49 1.31 -0.95
N ARG A 427 -28.90 0.03 -0.97
CA ARG A 427 -29.60 -0.59 0.18
C ARG A 427 -28.66 -1.00 1.31
N CYS A 428 -27.39 -1.30 0.99
CA CYS A 428 -26.41 -1.77 1.96
C CYS A 428 -25.61 -0.64 2.60
N PHE A 429 -25.37 0.45 1.84
CA PHE A 429 -24.51 1.57 2.24
C PHE A 429 -25.15 2.89 1.83
N GLU A 430 -24.78 3.98 2.52
CA GLU A 430 -25.15 5.31 2.08
C GLU A 430 -24.30 5.72 0.88
N MET A 431 -24.91 5.74 -0.30
CA MET A 431 -24.21 5.92 -1.58
C MET A 431 -24.58 7.23 -2.26
N LYS A 432 -23.62 7.77 -3.00
CA LYS A 432 -23.85 8.80 -4.01
C LYS A 432 -23.62 8.22 -5.39
N ASP A 433 -24.64 8.18 -6.24
CA ASP A 433 -24.50 7.82 -7.64
C ASP A 433 -23.90 9.00 -8.42
N LEU A 434 -22.76 8.76 -9.07
CA LEU A 434 -22.05 9.75 -9.91
C LEU A 434 -22.35 9.55 -11.40
N GLY A 435 -23.17 8.57 -11.76
CA GLY A 435 -23.54 8.27 -13.15
C GLY A 435 -22.44 7.57 -13.93
N VAL A 436 -22.31 7.92 -15.22
CA VAL A 436 -21.22 7.44 -16.07
C VAL A 436 -19.90 8.00 -15.57
N ALA A 437 -18.88 7.16 -15.47
CA ALA A 437 -17.57 7.56 -14.98
C ALA A 437 -16.92 8.58 -15.94
N ASP A 438 -16.70 9.80 -15.46
CA ASP A 438 -16.05 10.89 -16.19
C ASP A 438 -14.66 11.21 -15.59
N VAL A 439 -14.52 11.20 -14.27
CA VAL A 439 -13.27 11.47 -13.58
C VAL A 439 -13.02 10.44 -12.49
N ILE A 440 -11.92 9.70 -12.59
CA ILE A 440 -11.48 8.70 -11.59
C ILE A 440 -10.11 9.10 -11.08
N LEU A 441 -9.95 9.25 -9.76
CA LEU A 441 -8.65 9.58 -9.15
C LEU A 441 -7.95 10.78 -9.82
N ASN A 442 -8.70 11.84 -10.13
CA ASN A 442 -8.22 13.01 -10.89
C ASN A 442 -7.72 12.70 -12.31
N ILE A 443 -8.12 11.58 -12.90
CA ILE A 443 -7.90 11.22 -14.29
C ILE A 443 -9.23 11.37 -15.02
N LYS A 444 -9.30 12.24 -16.03
CA LYS A 444 -10.47 12.40 -16.86
C LYS A 444 -10.52 11.26 -17.88
N LEU A 445 -11.71 10.69 -18.05
CA LEU A 445 -12.01 9.67 -19.03
C LEU A 445 -12.74 10.32 -20.20
N LEU A 446 -12.19 10.26 -21.39
CA LEU A 446 -12.89 10.60 -22.62
C LEU A 446 -13.20 9.31 -23.37
N ARG A 447 -14.46 9.15 -23.77
CA ARG A 447 -14.87 8.06 -24.66
C ARG A 447 -14.98 8.59 -26.07
N ASP A 448 -14.37 7.89 -26.99
CA ASP A 448 -14.47 8.16 -28.41
C ASP A 448 -15.68 7.42 -28.99
N ASP A 449 -16.17 7.87 -30.14
CA ASP A 449 -17.33 7.25 -30.86
C ASP A 449 -17.05 5.79 -31.24
N ASP A 450 -15.79 5.43 -31.44
CA ASP A 450 -15.34 4.06 -31.73
C ASP A 450 -15.21 3.17 -30.48
N GLY A 451 -15.62 3.67 -29.30
CA GLY A 451 -15.57 2.95 -28.03
C GLY A 451 -14.21 3.02 -27.30
N GLY A 452 -13.24 3.73 -27.85
CA GLY A 452 -11.95 4.01 -27.21
C GLY A 452 -12.10 4.78 -25.89
N ILE A 453 -11.18 4.58 -24.95
CA ILE A 453 -11.13 5.34 -23.68
C ILE A 453 -9.79 6.02 -23.57
N THR A 454 -9.80 7.35 -23.63
CA THR A 454 -8.61 8.19 -23.46
C THR A 454 -8.52 8.71 -22.03
N LEU A 455 -7.34 8.56 -21.39
CA LEU A 455 -7.07 8.99 -20.02
C LEU A 455 -6.28 10.30 -20.02
N LEU A 456 -6.84 11.36 -19.45
CA LEU A 456 -6.25 12.71 -19.45
C LEU A 456 -6.07 13.27 -18.04
N GLN A 457 -5.04 14.08 -17.86
CA GLN A 457 -4.82 14.89 -16.66
C GLN A 457 -4.42 16.33 -17.00
N SER A 458 -4.93 16.89 -18.09
CA SER A 458 -4.58 18.25 -18.56
C SER A 458 -4.79 19.29 -17.46
N HIS A 459 -5.92 19.26 -16.75
CA HIS A 459 -6.20 20.14 -15.61
C HIS A 459 -5.17 20.03 -14.47
N TYR A 460 -4.63 18.83 -14.23
CA TYR A 460 -3.59 18.64 -13.21
C TYR A 460 -2.23 19.17 -13.69
N VAL A 461 -1.93 19.03 -14.97
CA VAL A 461 -0.74 19.64 -15.59
C VAL A 461 -0.81 21.16 -15.47
N GLU A 462 -1.94 21.78 -15.81
CA GLU A 462 -2.16 23.22 -15.65
C GLU A 462 -2.00 23.67 -14.20
N LYS A 463 -2.56 22.92 -13.26
CA LYS A 463 -2.41 23.21 -11.82
C LYS A 463 -0.94 23.16 -11.38
N ILE A 464 -0.15 22.19 -11.86
CA ILE A 464 1.29 22.11 -11.57
C ILE A 464 2.01 23.33 -12.16
N LEU A 465 1.76 23.64 -13.43
CA LEU A 465 2.40 24.77 -14.10
C LEU A 465 2.09 26.10 -13.42
N SER A 466 0.83 26.33 -13.06
CA SER A 466 0.39 27.51 -12.32
C SER A 466 1.03 27.60 -10.93
N ARG A 467 0.94 26.52 -10.15
CA ARG A 467 1.49 26.47 -8.78
C ARG A 467 2.98 26.79 -8.71
N PHE A 468 3.74 26.36 -9.70
CA PHE A 468 5.19 26.53 -9.71
C PHE A 468 5.68 27.70 -10.58
N GLY A 469 4.77 28.46 -11.22
CA GLY A 469 5.08 29.66 -11.98
C GLY A 469 5.61 29.39 -13.39
N TYR A 470 5.12 28.32 -14.05
CA TYR A 470 5.51 27.92 -15.40
C TYR A 470 4.36 28.01 -16.42
N SER A 471 3.27 28.70 -16.11
CA SER A 471 2.12 28.84 -17.02
C SER A 471 2.48 29.51 -18.35
N ASP A 472 3.38 30.51 -18.32
CA ASP A 472 3.77 31.33 -19.48
C ASP A 472 5.15 30.97 -20.04
N CYS A 473 5.69 29.80 -19.65
CA CYS A 473 7.00 29.38 -20.11
C CYS A 473 6.98 28.93 -21.60
N LYS A 474 8.11 29.12 -22.29
CA LYS A 474 8.27 28.60 -23.66
C LYS A 474 8.33 27.07 -23.61
N PRO A 475 7.55 26.36 -24.45
CA PRO A 475 7.57 24.89 -24.53
C PRO A 475 8.95 24.33 -24.85
N SER A 476 9.19 23.08 -24.45
CA SER A 476 10.38 22.30 -24.83
C SER A 476 9.92 21.06 -25.64
N PRO A 477 10.63 20.66 -26.70
CA PRO A 477 10.23 19.53 -27.54
C PRO A 477 10.46 18.16 -26.87
N THR A 478 11.30 18.08 -25.82
CA THR A 478 11.62 16.82 -25.14
C THR A 478 11.73 17.04 -23.62
N PRO A 479 11.31 16.05 -22.80
CA PRO A 479 11.39 16.16 -21.34
C PRO A 479 12.80 15.98 -20.81
N TYR A 480 13.71 15.38 -21.57
CA TYR A 480 15.08 15.09 -21.17
C TYR A 480 16.09 15.49 -22.25
N ASP A 481 17.27 15.93 -21.83
CA ASP A 481 18.39 16.26 -22.69
C ASP A 481 19.56 15.32 -22.37
N ALA A 482 19.86 14.43 -23.30
CA ALA A 482 20.91 13.43 -23.13
C ALA A 482 22.33 14.04 -23.04
N SER A 483 22.53 15.27 -23.57
CA SER A 483 23.81 15.97 -23.51
C SER A 483 24.13 16.51 -22.11
N VAL A 484 23.10 16.67 -21.25
CA VAL A 484 23.26 17.20 -19.89
C VAL A 484 23.64 16.10 -18.92
N LEU A 485 24.88 16.12 -18.43
CA LEU A 485 25.36 15.15 -17.45
C LEU A 485 24.95 15.56 -16.03
N LEU A 486 23.97 14.86 -15.46
CA LEU A 486 23.53 15.07 -14.08
C LEU A 486 24.50 14.38 -13.10
N ARG A 487 25.23 15.17 -12.29
CA ARG A 487 26.17 14.69 -11.26
C ARG A 487 25.73 15.16 -9.88
N LYS A 488 26.14 14.43 -8.82
CA LYS A 488 25.89 14.84 -7.42
C LYS A 488 26.33 16.28 -7.17
N ASN A 489 25.43 17.10 -6.63
CA ASN A 489 25.75 18.46 -6.24
C ASN A 489 26.68 18.44 -5.01
N ARG A 490 27.86 19.06 -5.13
CA ARG A 490 28.83 19.23 -4.03
C ARG A 490 28.68 20.58 -3.31
N ARG A 491 27.89 21.52 -3.89
CA ARG A 491 27.61 22.85 -3.33
C ARG A 491 26.36 22.81 -2.43
N ILE A 492 25.93 23.96 -1.95
CA ILE A 492 24.70 24.13 -1.17
C ILE A 492 23.50 23.70 -2.04
N ALA A 493 22.52 23.05 -1.43
CA ALA A 493 21.28 22.69 -2.11
C ALA A 493 20.48 23.96 -2.46
N ARG A 494 19.90 23.98 -3.66
CA ARG A 494 19.01 25.07 -4.08
C ARG A 494 17.58 24.63 -3.88
N ASP A 495 16.80 25.36 -3.07
CA ASP A 495 15.35 25.19 -2.85
C ASP A 495 14.89 23.72 -2.86
N GLN A 496 15.42 22.94 -1.91
CA GLN A 496 15.20 21.48 -1.83
C GLN A 496 13.72 21.13 -1.68
N LEU A 497 12.96 21.90 -0.89
CA LEU A 497 11.57 21.64 -0.63
C LEU A 497 10.73 21.75 -1.90
N LYS A 498 10.87 22.87 -2.61
CA LYS A 498 10.15 23.12 -3.87
C LYS A 498 10.55 22.10 -4.95
N TYR A 499 11.83 21.74 -5.04
CA TYR A 499 12.29 20.68 -5.93
C TYR A 499 11.60 19.34 -5.63
N SER A 500 11.52 18.96 -4.35
CA SER A 500 10.85 17.73 -3.91
C SER A 500 9.37 17.72 -4.22
N GLN A 501 8.68 18.86 -4.03
CA GLN A 501 7.25 19.01 -4.33
C GLN A 501 6.97 18.85 -5.83
N ILE A 502 7.80 19.47 -6.69
CA ILE A 502 7.66 19.32 -8.15
C ILE A 502 7.91 17.88 -8.56
N ILE A 503 8.98 17.24 -8.08
CA ILE A 503 9.27 15.83 -8.38
C ILE A 503 8.12 14.93 -7.96
N GLY A 504 7.55 15.11 -6.76
CA GLY A 504 6.40 14.34 -6.29
C GLY A 504 5.18 14.48 -7.22
N SER A 505 4.86 15.71 -7.63
CA SER A 505 3.76 15.98 -8.57
C SER A 505 4.01 15.34 -9.94
N LEU A 506 5.24 15.42 -10.46
CA LEU A 506 5.61 14.81 -11.73
C LEU A 506 5.65 13.28 -11.66
N MET A 507 6.02 12.68 -10.53
CA MET A 507 5.96 11.22 -10.34
C MET A 507 4.53 10.71 -10.41
N TYR A 508 3.57 11.43 -9.83
CA TYR A 508 2.16 11.09 -9.94
C TYR A 508 1.68 11.12 -11.41
N LEU A 509 1.97 12.19 -12.15
CA LEU A 509 1.68 12.27 -13.60
C LEU A 509 2.31 11.12 -14.38
N ALA A 510 3.60 10.85 -14.15
CA ALA A 510 4.35 9.82 -14.85
C ALA A 510 3.76 8.43 -14.65
N SER A 511 3.27 8.13 -13.46
CA SER A 511 2.65 6.83 -13.14
C SER A 511 1.21 6.73 -13.61
N ALA A 512 0.48 7.85 -13.69
CA ALA A 512 -0.94 7.85 -14.01
C ALA A 512 -1.21 7.91 -15.55
N THR A 513 -0.78 8.98 -16.23
CA THR A 513 -1.14 9.23 -17.64
C THR A 513 0.03 9.63 -18.53
N ARG A 514 1.19 9.99 -17.97
CA ARG A 514 2.34 10.54 -18.70
C ARG A 514 3.61 9.68 -18.57
N PRO A 515 3.60 8.44 -19.09
CA PRO A 515 4.79 7.58 -19.05
C PRO A 515 6.00 8.15 -19.81
N ASP A 516 5.77 9.05 -20.75
CA ASP A 516 6.76 9.76 -21.56
C ASP A 516 7.75 10.59 -20.71
N ILE A 517 7.32 11.13 -19.56
CA ILE A 517 8.22 11.85 -18.63
C ILE A 517 8.89 10.94 -17.60
N SER A 518 8.52 9.65 -17.48
CA SER A 518 8.97 8.75 -16.41
C SER A 518 10.49 8.65 -16.30
N PHE A 519 11.19 8.57 -17.44
CA PHE A 519 12.64 8.48 -17.45
C PHE A 519 13.30 9.76 -16.88
N ALA A 520 12.83 10.93 -17.32
CA ALA A 520 13.35 12.22 -16.86
C ALA A 520 13.13 12.39 -15.35
N VAL A 521 11.90 12.13 -14.89
CA VAL A 521 11.52 12.24 -13.48
C VAL A 521 12.30 11.24 -12.61
N SER A 522 12.46 10.00 -13.04
CA SER A 522 13.28 8.99 -12.35
C SER A 522 14.75 9.40 -12.23
N LYS A 523 15.32 10.02 -13.25
CA LYS A 523 16.70 10.56 -13.18
C LYS A 523 16.81 11.72 -12.19
N LEU A 524 15.85 12.65 -12.21
CA LEU A 524 15.85 13.85 -11.38
C LEU A 524 15.52 13.56 -9.91
N SER A 525 14.70 12.55 -9.63
CA SER A 525 14.35 12.13 -8.26
C SER A 525 15.56 11.70 -7.42
N ARG A 526 16.64 11.24 -8.04
CA ARG A 526 17.90 10.88 -7.37
C ARG A 526 18.58 12.05 -6.68
N PHE A 527 18.23 13.28 -7.03
CA PHE A 527 18.87 14.51 -6.53
C PHE A 527 17.99 15.31 -5.57
N VAL A 528 16.85 14.75 -5.13
CA VAL A 528 15.91 15.41 -4.21
C VAL A 528 16.55 15.84 -2.89
N SER A 529 17.51 15.06 -2.37
CA SER A 529 18.20 15.40 -1.12
C SER A 529 19.13 16.61 -1.21
N LYS A 530 19.69 16.87 -2.40
CA LYS A 530 20.64 17.98 -2.59
C LYS A 530 20.64 18.48 -4.04
N PRO A 531 19.56 19.13 -4.52
CA PRO A 531 19.49 19.64 -5.88
C PRO A 531 20.45 20.81 -6.11
N GLY A 532 21.01 20.90 -7.30
CA GLY A 532 21.85 22.02 -7.74
C GLY A 532 21.28 22.65 -9.01
N ASP A 533 21.91 23.73 -9.52
CA ASP A 533 21.42 24.49 -10.68
C ASP A 533 21.22 23.63 -11.93
N VAL A 534 22.10 22.65 -12.18
CA VAL A 534 21.97 21.74 -13.33
C VAL A 534 20.71 20.87 -13.21
N HIS A 535 20.38 20.41 -11.97
CA HIS A 535 19.19 19.62 -11.71
C HIS A 535 17.92 20.46 -11.89
N TRP A 536 17.94 21.71 -11.43
CA TRP A 536 16.85 22.66 -11.61
C TRP A 536 16.59 22.96 -13.09
N LYS A 537 17.62 23.27 -13.88
CA LYS A 537 17.47 23.49 -15.33
C LYS A 537 16.88 22.27 -16.04
N ALA A 538 17.28 21.06 -15.64
CA ALA A 538 16.72 19.83 -16.20
C ALA A 538 15.27 19.59 -15.75
N LEU A 539 14.91 19.97 -14.52
CA LEU A 539 13.52 19.90 -14.01
C LEU A 539 12.63 20.93 -14.72
N GLU A 540 13.10 22.16 -14.92
CA GLU A 540 12.43 23.21 -15.70
C GLU A 540 12.14 22.74 -17.13
N ARG A 541 13.04 21.97 -17.74
CA ARG A 541 12.83 21.39 -19.07
C ARG A 541 11.62 20.43 -19.09
N VAL A 542 11.44 19.61 -18.04
CA VAL A 542 10.26 18.73 -17.92
C VAL A 542 8.96 19.55 -17.83
N LEU A 543 8.96 20.62 -17.01
CA LEU A 543 7.79 21.50 -16.88
C LEU A 543 7.45 22.20 -18.21
N ARG A 544 8.47 22.67 -18.93
CA ARG A 544 8.32 23.27 -20.26
C ARG A 544 7.84 22.26 -21.30
N TYR A 545 8.26 21.01 -21.21
CA TYR A 545 7.75 19.93 -22.06
C TYR A 545 6.26 19.68 -21.79
N LEU A 546 5.86 19.61 -20.51
CA LEU A 546 4.45 19.46 -20.13
C LEU A 546 3.59 20.62 -20.66
N LYS A 547 4.09 21.88 -20.64
CA LYS A 547 3.37 23.02 -21.22
C LYS A 547 3.07 22.85 -22.70
N GLY A 548 3.95 22.20 -23.45
CA GLY A 548 3.77 21.98 -24.89
C GLY A 548 2.96 20.73 -25.25
N THR A 549 2.64 19.87 -24.25
CA THR A 549 2.01 18.56 -24.47
C THR A 549 0.86 18.27 -23.49
N ALA A 550 0.29 19.32 -22.86
CA ALA A 550 -0.78 19.22 -21.86
C ALA A 550 -2.12 18.76 -22.46
#